data_4a5ecbacd33a4632ad6545ea9b7940a1
#
_entry.id   4a5ecbacd33a4632ad6545ea9b7940a1
#
_cell.length_a   1.000
_cell.length_b   1.000
_cell.length_c   1.000
_cell.angle_alpha   90.00
_cell.angle_beta   90.00
_cell.angle_gamma   90.00
#
_symmetry.space_group_name_H-M   'P 1'
#
loop_
_entity.id
_entity.type
_entity.pdbx_description
1 polymer ?
#
loop_
_entity_poly.entity_id
_entity_poly.type
_entity_poly.pdbx_seq_one_letter_code
_entity_poly.pdbx_strand_id
1 'polypeptide(L)'
;MNKLLELAAAVAMVNDGDTVAFGGNVLYRSPIAAVKELIRQDKKDLHLVKTAIAYEVDLLCAAGAASRVTAGFVGYEGEFGLCRWYRKGVESATVRADENACYSVITALRGAAYGVPFLPIRGMLGSDLLDAVGFRKVTCPYTGEELVAIRAIAPDVAFLHVQKADEMGNGCIIGPTYEDTVIARAAKKLVLTAEEIVPSSYFSEDPNRASIPAVLTTAVVKAPGGAKPCAVSGCYDMDREELRAFLAEKDPDAALRAAGIERRKDA
;
A
#
# COMPACT_ATOMS: atom_id res chain seq x y z
N MET A 1 9.50 23.21 7.03
CA MET A 1 8.58 22.91 8.15
C MET A 1 8.83 21.48 8.59
N ASN A 2 9.07 21.24 9.87
CA ASN A 2 9.30 19.89 10.41
C ASN A 2 8.03 19.05 10.26
N LYS A 3 8.15 17.84 9.68
CA LYS A 3 7.05 16.90 9.40
C LYS A 3 7.10 15.63 10.25
N LEU A 4 8.03 15.56 11.20
CA LEU A 4 8.11 14.41 12.11
C LEU A 4 6.87 14.34 12.99
N LEU A 5 6.27 13.15 13.00
CA LEU A 5 5.13 12.81 13.85
C LEU A 5 5.33 11.43 14.50
N GLU A 6 4.64 11.23 15.61
CA GLU A 6 4.46 9.88 16.16
C GLU A 6 3.56 9.06 15.25
N LEU A 7 3.77 7.74 15.21
CA LEU A 7 3.03 6.82 14.35
C LEU A 7 1.51 6.93 14.54
N ALA A 8 1.06 6.99 15.79
CA ALA A 8 -0.36 7.10 16.11
C ALA A 8 -0.98 8.38 15.54
N ALA A 9 -0.28 9.53 15.61
CA ALA A 9 -0.75 10.79 15.07
C ALA A 9 -0.80 10.77 13.53
N ALA A 10 0.18 10.14 12.88
CA ALA A 10 0.20 10.00 11.43
C ALA A 10 -0.94 9.10 10.93
N VAL A 11 -1.21 7.98 11.61
CA VAL A 11 -2.29 7.05 11.26
C VAL A 11 -3.67 7.63 11.56
N ALA A 12 -3.80 8.52 12.57
CA ALA A 12 -5.05 9.23 12.84
C ALA A 12 -5.53 10.12 11.68
N MET A 13 -4.68 10.40 10.68
CA MET A 13 -5.08 11.10 9.45
C MET A 13 -5.99 10.28 8.53
N VAL A 14 -6.07 8.96 8.75
CA VAL A 14 -6.96 8.05 8.03
C VAL A 14 -8.33 8.04 8.70
N ASN A 15 -9.39 8.21 7.92
CA ASN A 15 -10.77 8.08 8.36
C ASN A 15 -11.33 6.72 7.91
N ASP A 16 -12.40 6.29 8.56
CA ASP A 16 -13.17 5.15 8.07
C ASP A 16 -13.71 5.42 6.66
N GLY A 17 -13.65 4.41 5.80
CA GLY A 17 -14.04 4.54 4.40
C GLY A 17 -12.97 5.13 3.48
N ASP A 18 -11.83 5.59 3.97
CA ASP A 18 -10.76 6.15 3.14
C ASP A 18 -10.15 5.11 2.19
N THR A 19 -9.71 5.58 1.03
CA THR A 19 -8.85 4.82 0.12
C THR A 19 -7.41 4.94 0.58
N VAL A 20 -6.80 3.82 0.98
CA VAL A 20 -5.44 3.76 1.51
C VAL A 20 -4.53 2.98 0.56
N ALA A 21 -3.43 3.61 0.14
CA ALA A 21 -2.39 2.94 -0.65
C ALA A 21 -1.16 2.62 0.19
N PHE A 22 -0.53 1.49 -0.13
CA PHE A 22 0.69 1.03 0.52
C PHE A 22 1.82 0.88 -0.49
N GLY A 23 3.02 1.31 -0.11
CA GLY A 23 4.23 1.12 -0.90
C GLY A 23 4.87 -0.26 -0.74
N GLY A 24 6.03 -0.42 -1.37
CA GLY A 24 6.71 -1.69 -1.46
C GLY A 24 6.02 -2.68 -2.40
N ASN A 25 6.43 -3.94 -2.37
CA ASN A 25 5.87 -4.98 -3.24
C ASN A 25 5.83 -6.32 -2.50
N VAL A 26 4.67 -6.97 -2.46
CA VAL A 26 4.44 -8.25 -1.77
C VAL A 26 5.03 -8.24 -0.36
N LEU A 27 6.17 -8.89 -0.14
CA LEU A 27 6.87 -9.01 1.16
C LEU A 27 8.14 -8.14 1.25
N TYR A 28 8.21 -7.06 0.45
CA TYR A 28 9.33 -6.11 0.45
C TYR A 28 8.84 -4.69 0.74
N ARG A 29 9.38 -4.09 1.80
CA ARG A 29 9.15 -2.69 2.21
C ARG A 29 7.66 -2.29 2.41
N SER A 30 6.78 -3.25 2.69
CA SER A 30 5.41 -2.92 3.08
C SER A 30 5.41 -2.19 4.43
N PRO A 31 4.65 -1.09 4.60
CA PRO A 31 4.68 -0.26 5.80
C PRO A 31 3.87 -0.90 6.94
N ILE A 32 4.32 -2.06 7.43
CA ILE A 32 3.58 -2.91 8.38
C ILE A 32 3.34 -2.23 9.72
N ALA A 33 4.25 -1.37 10.18
CA ALA A 33 4.02 -0.59 11.39
C ALA A 33 2.75 0.29 11.28
N ALA A 34 2.54 0.94 10.12
CA ALA A 34 1.33 1.71 9.87
C ALA A 34 0.09 0.81 9.78
N VAL A 35 0.20 -0.35 9.15
CA VAL A 35 -0.88 -1.34 9.06
C VAL A 35 -1.30 -1.83 10.44
N LYS A 36 -0.34 -2.21 11.29
CA LYS A 36 -0.61 -2.62 12.68
C LYS A 36 -1.27 -1.49 13.48
N GLU A 37 -0.88 -0.25 13.25
CA GLU A 37 -1.46 0.91 13.93
C GLU A 37 -2.86 1.25 13.43
N LEU A 38 -3.17 1.09 12.13
CA LEU A 38 -4.54 1.18 11.61
C LEU A 38 -5.48 0.22 12.34
N ILE A 39 -5.02 -1.00 12.59
CA ILE A 39 -5.79 -2.01 13.34
C ILE A 39 -5.95 -1.63 14.81
N ARG A 40 -4.89 -1.10 15.47
CA ARG A 40 -4.95 -0.66 16.87
C ARG A 40 -5.90 0.52 17.09
N GLN A 41 -6.03 1.39 16.06
CA GLN A 41 -6.97 2.52 16.06
C GLN A 41 -8.36 2.11 15.59
N ASP A 42 -8.61 0.83 15.36
CA ASP A 42 -9.89 0.24 14.95
C ASP A 42 -10.48 0.89 13.68
N LYS A 43 -9.62 1.26 12.73
CA LYS A 43 -10.07 1.82 11.43
C LYS A 43 -10.90 0.81 10.66
N LYS A 44 -11.97 1.28 10.01
CA LYS A 44 -12.99 0.45 9.36
C LYS A 44 -13.23 0.86 7.90
N ASP A 45 -13.87 -0.04 7.17
CA ASP A 45 -14.37 0.19 5.81
C ASP A 45 -13.30 0.67 4.80
N LEU A 46 -12.03 0.33 5.04
CA LEU A 46 -10.93 0.80 4.21
C LEU A 46 -10.96 0.18 2.81
N HIS A 47 -10.74 1.03 1.80
CA HIS A 47 -10.46 0.61 0.44
C HIS A 47 -8.94 0.54 0.23
N LEU A 48 -8.38 -0.65 0.11
CA LEU A 48 -6.94 -0.87 -0.04
C LEU A 48 -6.54 -0.86 -1.51
N VAL A 49 -5.47 -0.14 -1.84
CA VAL A 49 -4.95 -0.04 -3.22
C VAL A 49 -3.46 -0.34 -3.24
N LYS A 50 -3.06 -1.37 -3.98
CA LYS A 50 -1.66 -1.71 -4.24
C LYS A 50 -1.57 -2.64 -5.45
N THR A 51 -0.49 -2.56 -6.22
CA THR A 51 -0.30 -3.41 -7.40
C THR A 51 -0.18 -4.88 -7.05
N ALA A 52 0.72 -5.22 -6.10
CA ALA A 52 0.91 -6.57 -5.58
C ALA A 52 0.97 -6.52 -4.04
N ILE A 53 -0.01 -7.11 -3.40
CA ILE A 53 -0.26 -7.00 -1.96
C ILE A 53 -0.29 -8.38 -1.30
N ALA A 54 0.20 -8.48 -0.04
CA ALA A 54 0.26 -9.73 0.69
C ALA A 54 -0.10 -9.59 2.18
N TYR A 55 0.90 -9.43 3.05
CA TYR A 55 0.73 -9.49 4.50
C TYR A 55 -0.17 -8.38 5.03
N GLU A 56 -0.04 -7.15 4.50
CA GLU A 56 -0.86 -6.01 4.90
C GLU A 56 -2.35 -6.20 4.63
N VAL A 57 -2.72 -6.77 3.47
CA VAL A 57 -4.13 -7.04 3.17
C VAL A 57 -4.69 -8.16 4.04
N ASP A 58 -3.88 -9.19 4.27
CA ASP A 58 -4.31 -10.33 5.08
C ASP A 58 -4.51 -9.93 6.55
N LEU A 59 -3.63 -9.07 7.11
CA LEU A 59 -3.80 -8.46 8.43
C LEU A 59 -5.07 -7.61 8.53
N LEU A 60 -5.29 -6.70 7.57
CA LEU A 60 -6.45 -5.81 7.57
C LEU A 60 -7.76 -6.56 7.37
N CYS A 61 -7.76 -7.64 6.58
CA CYS A 61 -8.92 -8.52 6.44
C CYS A 61 -9.16 -9.35 7.72
N ALA A 62 -8.11 -9.90 8.36
CA ALA A 62 -8.23 -10.58 9.65
C ALA A 62 -8.82 -9.66 10.72
N ALA A 63 -8.46 -8.37 10.69
CA ALA A 63 -8.99 -7.37 11.59
C ALA A 63 -10.42 -6.90 11.25
N GLY A 64 -10.95 -7.23 10.07
CA GLY A 64 -12.22 -6.68 9.58
C GLY A 64 -12.15 -5.18 9.29
N ALA A 65 -10.95 -4.66 8.98
CA ALA A 65 -10.71 -3.26 8.68
C ALA A 65 -10.90 -2.94 7.18
N ALA A 66 -10.69 -3.92 6.30
CA ALA A 66 -10.83 -3.76 4.86
C ALA A 66 -12.24 -4.14 4.40
N SER A 67 -12.86 -3.29 3.58
CA SER A 67 -14.13 -3.56 2.90
C SER A 67 -13.95 -3.73 1.38
N ARG A 68 -12.85 -3.22 0.82
CA ARG A 68 -12.57 -3.27 -0.62
C ARG A 68 -11.08 -3.36 -0.88
N VAL A 69 -10.70 -4.12 -1.90
CA VAL A 69 -9.30 -4.27 -2.33
C VAL A 69 -9.23 -4.11 -3.84
N THR A 70 -8.43 -3.16 -4.31
CA THR A 70 -8.07 -2.98 -5.72
C THR A 70 -6.60 -3.36 -5.90
N ALA A 71 -6.34 -4.53 -6.46
CA ALA A 71 -5.00 -5.07 -6.66
C ALA A 71 -4.91 -5.89 -7.95
N GLY A 72 -3.71 -5.97 -8.52
CA GLY A 72 -3.43 -6.85 -9.66
C GLY A 72 -2.96 -8.24 -9.24
N PHE A 73 -2.45 -8.35 -8.02
CA PHE A 73 -2.01 -9.59 -7.41
C PHE A 73 -2.23 -9.54 -5.89
N VAL A 74 -2.82 -10.60 -5.33
CA VAL A 74 -3.00 -10.77 -3.88
C VAL A 74 -2.51 -12.15 -3.47
N GLY A 75 -1.40 -12.22 -2.74
CA GLY A 75 -0.83 -13.49 -2.31
C GLY A 75 0.60 -13.35 -1.83
N TYR A 76 1.08 -14.41 -1.18
CA TYR A 76 2.44 -14.51 -0.63
C TYR A 76 3.45 -15.16 -1.59
N GLU A 77 3.09 -15.28 -2.87
CA GLU A 77 3.86 -15.99 -3.89
C GLU A 77 4.06 -17.51 -3.57
N GLY A 78 5.10 -18.13 -4.17
CA GLY A 78 5.29 -19.57 -4.11
C GLY A 78 5.67 -20.12 -2.73
N GLU A 79 6.27 -19.32 -1.84
CA GLU A 79 6.77 -19.82 -0.55
C GLU A 79 5.63 -20.00 0.48
N PHE A 80 4.66 -19.07 0.53
CA PHE A 80 3.62 -19.04 1.56
C PHE A 80 2.20 -19.15 0.99
N GLY A 81 2.02 -19.04 -0.31
CA GLY A 81 0.76 -19.27 -1.01
C GLY A 81 -0.26 -18.14 -0.91
N LEU A 82 -1.50 -18.47 -0.60
CA LEU A 82 -2.63 -17.54 -0.66
C LEU A 82 -2.82 -16.74 0.63
N CYS A 83 -3.29 -15.50 0.53
CA CYS A 83 -3.77 -14.70 1.64
C CYS A 83 -5.10 -15.27 2.16
N ARG A 84 -5.05 -15.91 3.32
CA ARG A 84 -6.18 -16.67 3.88
C ARG A 84 -7.35 -15.77 4.26
N TRP A 85 -7.07 -14.67 4.97
CA TRP A 85 -8.11 -13.81 5.52
C TRP A 85 -8.74 -12.95 4.45
N TYR A 86 -7.95 -12.49 3.48
CA TYR A 86 -8.48 -11.86 2.28
C TYR A 86 -9.41 -12.81 1.52
N ARG A 87 -8.96 -14.04 1.25
CA ARG A 87 -9.79 -15.04 0.56
C ARG A 87 -11.10 -15.29 1.30
N LYS A 88 -11.06 -15.49 2.62
CA LYS A 88 -12.27 -15.66 3.44
C LYS A 88 -13.21 -14.45 3.33
N GLY A 89 -12.66 -13.25 3.39
CA GLY A 89 -13.42 -12.01 3.25
C GLY A 89 -14.13 -11.90 1.91
N VAL A 90 -13.45 -12.28 0.81
CA VAL A 90 -14.06 -12.30 -0.53
C VAL A 90 -15.12 -13.38 -0.65
N GLU A 91 -14.84 -14.60 -0.20
CA GLU A 91 -15.79 -15.73 -0.23
C GLU A 91 -17.05 -15.46 0.61
N SER A 92 -16.94 -14.73 1.72
CA SER A 92 -18.07 -14.32 2.57
C SER A 92 -18.72 -13.00 2.15
N ALA A 93 -18.27 -12.36 1.07
CA ALA A 93 -18.70 -11.07 0.57
C ALA A 93 -18.56 -9.90 1.60
N THR A 94 -17.71 -10.05 2.62
CA THR A 94 -17.34 -8.97 3.55
C THR A 94 -16.26 -8.06 2.99
N VAL A 95 -15.51 -8.53 1.99
CA VAL A 95 -14.49 -7.77 1.25
C VAL A 95 -14.83 -7.83 -0.23
N ARG A 96 -15.00 -6.68 -0.85
CA ARG A 96 -15.12 -6.58 -2.31
C ARG A 96 -13.74 -6.65 -2.95
N ALA A 97 -13.50 -7.64 -3.79
CA ALA A 97 -12.33 -7.69 -4.67
C ALA A 97 -12.63 -6.94 -5.97
N ASP A 98 -11.84 -5.93 -6.31
CA ASP A 98 -11.81 -5.37 -7.65
C ASP A 98 -10.70 -6.07 -8.44
N GLU A 99 -11.07 -6.98 -9.31
CA GLU A 99 -10.11 -7.73 -10.11
C GLU A 99 -9.43 -6.83 -11.14
N ASN A 100 -8.11 -6.84 -11.15
CA ASN A 100 -7.30 -5.99 -11.99
C ASN A 100 -6.09 -6.75 -12.54
N ALA A 101 -5.49 -6.22 -13.59
CA ALA A 101 -4.10 -6.52 -13.94
C ALA A 101 -3.18 -5.55 -13.16
N CYS A 102 -1.96 -5.97 -12.81
CA CYS A 102 -1.01 -5.07 -12.15
C CYS A 102 -0.86 -3.74 -12.90
N TYR A 103 -0.80 -3.80 -14.23
CA TYR A 103 -0.65 -2.60 -15.05
C TYR A 103 -1.88 -1.68 -15.02
N SER A 104 -3.10 -2.19 -14.86
CA SER A 104 -4.28 -1.33 -14.72
C SER A 104 -4.28 -0.58 -13.38
N VAL A 105 -3.83 -1.20 -12.29
CA VAL A 105 -3.66 -0.51 -10.99
C VAL A 105 -2.60 0.59 -11.09
N ILE A 106 -1.43 0.28 -11.70
CA ILE A 106 -0.39 1.29 -11.95
C ILE A 106 -0.95 2.44 -12.78
N THR A 107 -1.73 2.13 -13.81
CA THR A 107 -2.33 3.14 -14.70
C THR A 107 -3.34 4.00 -13.96
N ALA A 108 -4.16 3.42 -13.09
CA ALA A 108 -5.10 4.16 -12.26
C ALA A 108 -4.39 5.16 -11.33
N LEU A 109 -3.31 4.74 -10.68
CA LEU A 109 -2.47 5.62 -9.85
C LEU A 109 -1.76 6.69 -10.69
N ARG A 110 -1.24 6.34 -11.88
CA ARG A 110 -0.64 7.32 -12.80
C ARG A 110 -1.64 8.38 -13.25
N GLY A 111 -2.89 8.00 -13.52
CA GLY A 111 -3.95 8.95 -13.85
C GLY A 111 -4.09 10.02 -12.76
N ALA A 112 -4.16 9.63 -11.49
CA ALA A 112 -4.21 10.56 -10.38
C ALA A 112 -2.92 11.39 -10.24
N ALA A 113 -1.75 10.75 -10.36
CA ALA A 113 -0.45 11.43 -10.29
C ALA A 113 -0.26 12.49 -11.38
N TYR A 114 -0.91 12.34 -12.52
CA TYR A 114 -0.87 13.28 -13.65
C TYR A 114 -2.03 14.28 -13.64
N GLY A 115 -2.96 14.16 -12.70
CA GLY A 115 -4.12 15.05 -12.61
C GLY A 115 -5.16 14.82 -13.71
N VAL A 116 -5.20 13.62 -14.32
CA VAL A 116 -6.18 13.28 -15.35
C VAL A 116 -7.21 12.27 -14.83
N PRO A 117 -8.48 12.32 -15.28
CA PRO A 117 -9.54 11.47 -14.76
C PRO A 117 -9.43 10.00 -15.16
N PHE A 118 -8.71 9.69 -16.23
CA PHE A 118 -8.43 8.34 -16.71
C PHE A 118 -7.21 8.32 -17.63
N LEU A 119 -6.64 7.14 -17.82
CA LEU A 119 -5.63 6.88 -18.86
C LEU A 119 -6.04 5.69 -19.72
N PRO A 120 -5.84 5.76 -21.06
CA PRO A 120 -6.12 4.66 -21.97
C PRO A 120 -4.97 3.64 -22.00
N ILE A 121 -5.29 2.34 -22.08
CA ILE A 121 -4.33 1.27 -22.28
C ILE A 121 -4.83 0.26 -23.34
N ARG A 122 -3.89 -0.47 -23.95
CA ARG A 122 -4.21 -1.58 -24.87
C ARG A 122 -4.51 -2.89 -24.13
N GLY A 123 -3.98 -3.05 -22.95
CA GLY A 123 -4.14 -4.26 -22.15
C GLY A 123 -5.60 -4.56 -21.80
N MET A 124 -5.90 -5.82 -21.58
CA MET A 124 -7.20 -6.37 -21.17
C MET A 124 -8.29 -6.39 -22.26
N LEU A 125 -8.07 -5.81 -23.47
CA LEU A 125 -8.97 -6.00 -24.60
C LEU A 125 -9.11 -7.50 -24.91
N GLY A 126 -10.36 -7.98 -25.09
CA GLY A 126 -10.64 -9.39 -25.29
C GLY A 126 -10.59 -10.25 -24.03
N SER A 127 -10.52 -9.64 -22.85
CA SER A 127 -10.58 -10.31 -21.55
C SER A 127 -11.93 -10.04 -20.88
N ASP A 128 -12.44 -11.02 -20.14
CA ASP A 128 -13.66 -10.92 -19.33
C ASP A 128 -13.54 -9.89 -18.17
N LEU A 129 -12.31 -9.45 -17.86
CA LEU A 129 -12.06 -8.40 -16.87
C LEU A 129 -12.76 -7.08 -17.21
N LEU A 130 -12.97 -6.79 -18.50
CA LEU A 130 -13.69 -5.57 -18.91
C LEU A 130 -15.08 -5.51 -18.29
N ASP A 131 -15.81 -6.60 -18.36
CA ASP A 131 -17.19 -6.68 -17.85
C ASP A 131 -17.20 -6.88 -16.33
N ALA A 132 -16.31 -7.72 -15.81
CA ALA A 132 -16.22 -8.03 -14.37
C ALA A 132 -15.93 -6.80 -13.51
N VAL A 133 -15.07 -5.88 -13.98
CA VAL A 133 -14.71 -4.64 -13.26
C VAL A 133 -15.51 -3.43 -13.75
N GLY A 134 -16.19 -3.55 -14.89
CA GLY A 134 -16.95 -2.48 -15.52
C GLY A 134 -16.06 -1.41 -16.16
N PHE A 135 -14.91 -1.81 -16.71
CA PHE A 135 -14.06 -0.89 -17.47
C PHE A 135 -14.75 -0.40 -18.74
N ARG A 136 -14.50 0.85 -19.08
CA ARG A 136 -15.02 1.49 -20.28
C ARG A 136 -14.01 1.40 -21.42
N LYS A 137 -14.52 1.33 -22.65
CA LYS A 137 -13.70 1.47 -23.85
C LYS A 137 -13.71 2.92 -24.33
N VAL A 138 -12.63 3.32 -25.01
CA VAL A 138 -12.47 4.63 -25.63
C VAL A 138 -11.76 4.47 -26.96
N THR A 139 -12.21 5.19 -27.98
CA THR A 139 -11.54 5.23 -29.28
C THR A 139 -10.45 6.30 -29.29
N CYS A 140 -9.24 5.93 -29.68
CA CYS A 140 -8.15 6.88 -29.85
C CYS A 140 -8.49 7.89 -30.97
N PRO A 141 -8.54 9.19 -30.68
CA PRO A 141 -8.92 10.21 -31.70
C PRO A 141 -7.90 10.35 -32.81
N TYR A 142 -6.67 9.87 -32.63
CA TYR A 142 -5.59 9.98 -33.63
C TYR A 142 -5.48 8.75 -34.53
N THR A 143 -5.72 7.54 -33.98
CA THR A 143 -5.48 6.29 -34.70
C THR A 143 -6.76 5.50 -35.00
N GLY A 144 -7.89 5.84 -34.37
CA GLY A 144 -9.13 5.07 -34.46
C GLY A 144 -9.10 3.75 -33.65
N GLU A 145 -8.00 3.45 -32.98
CA GLU A 145 -7.84 2.21 -32.19
C GLU A 145 -8.75 2.21 -30.95
N GLU A 146 -9.36 1.08 -30.67
CA GLU A 146 -10.11 0.85 -29.41
C GLU A 146 -9.13 0.59 -28.26
N LEU A 147 -9.34 1.25 -27.13
CA LEU A 147 -8.52 1.18 -25.92
C LEU A 147 -9.41 1.00 -24.69
N VAL A 148 -8.83 0.50 -23.59
CA VAL A 148 -9.50 0.42 -22.28
C VAL A 148 -9.21 1.69 -21.50
N ALA A 149 -10.26 2.40 -21.04
CA ALA A 149 -10.13 3.58 -20.20
C ALA A 149 -10.04 3.19 -18.74
N ILE A 150 -8.88 3.37 -18.14
CA ILE A 150 -8.63 3.10 -16.74
C ILE A 150 -8.88 4.36 -15.92
N ARG A 151 -9.92 4.33 -15.09
CA ARG A 151 -10.27 5.44 -14.19
C ARG A 151 -9.15 5.70 -13.18
N ALA A 152 -8.78 6.96 -12.97
CA ALA A 152 -7.79 7.37 -11.99
C ALA A 152 -8.25 7.03 -10.55
N ILE A 153 -7.30 6.58 -9.72
CA ILE A 153 -7.48 6.35 -8.28
C ILE A 153 -6.50 7.27 -7.55
N ALA A 154 -7.04 8.24 -6.81
CA ALA A 154 -6.29 9.12 -5.92
C ALA A 154 -6.50 8.67 -4.47
N PRO A 155 -5.54 7.96 -3.84
CA PRO A 155 -5.66 7.54 -2.46
C PRO A 155 -5.81 8.74 -1.52
N ASP A 156 -6.69 8.62 -0.50
CA ASP A 156 -6.85 9.65 0.52
C ASP A 156 -5.59 9.76 1.37
N VAL A 157 -5.02 8.60 1.74
CA VAL A 157 -3.74 8.49 2.44
C VAL A 157 -2.89 7.39 1.81
N ALA A 158 -1.61 7.64 1.67
CA ALA A 158 -0.63 6.60 1.31
C ALA A 158 0.44 6.48 2.39
N PHE A 159 0.87 5.25 2.63
CA PHE A 159 2.00 4.92 3.49
C PHE A 159 3.11 4.28 2.67
N LEU A 160 4.31 4.85 2.73
CA LEU A 160 5.52 4.28 2.14
C LEU A 160 6.55 4.04 3.23
N HIS A 161 7.18 2.86 3.21
CA HIS A 161 8.31 2.59 4.08
C HIS A 161 9.62 2.81 3.33
N VAL A 162 10.52 3.61 3.92
CA VAL A 162 11.79 3.99 3.31
C VAL A 162 12.95 3.71 4.27
N GLN A 163 14.16 3.50 3.73
CA GLN A 163 15.32 3.26 4.57
C GLN A 163 15.74 4.52 5.34
N LYS A 164 15.70 5.68 4.68
CA LYS A 164 16.07 6.95 5.31
C LYS A 164 15.07 8.04 4.95
N ALA A 165 14.78 8.91 5.90
CA ALA A 165 14.04 10.15 5.66
C ALA A 165 14.64 11.28 6.48
N ASP A 166 14.38 12.54 6.09
CA ASP A 166 14.66 13.69 6.91
C ASP A 166 13.39 14.32 7.50
N GLU A 167 13.55 15.23 8.43
CA GLU A 167 12.42 15.93 9.06
C GLU A 167 11.64 16.84 8.10
N MET A 168 12.22 17.15 6.92
CA MET A 168 11.57 17.96 5.89
C MET A 168 10.65 17.10 5.01
N GLY A 169 10.81 15.79 5.02
CA GLY A 169 10.00 14.84 4.27
C GLY A 169 10.64 14.29 3.00
N ASN A 170 11.94 14.42 2.82
CA ASN A 170 12.66 13.67 1.78
C ASN A 170 12.78 12.22 2.22
N GLY A 171 12.55 11.29 1.30
CA GLY A 171 12.67 9.85 1.52
C GLY A 171 13.66 9.20 0.56
N CYS A 172 14.57 8.36 1.09
CA CYS A 172 15.52 7.57 0.31
C CYS A 172 15.10 6.11 0.31
N ILE A 173 14.92 5.56 -0.89
CA ILE A 173 14.67 4.14 -1.12
C ILE A 173 15.94 3.52 -1.69
N ILE A 174 16.47 2.51 -1.00
CA ILE A 174 17.63 1.74 -1.46
C ILE A 174 17.10 0.45 -2.09
N GLY A 175 17.37 0.27 -3.37
CA GLY A 175 16.84 -0.84 -4.17
C GLY A 175 15.64 -0.46 -5.03
N PRO A 176 14.80 -1.43 -5.45
CA PRO A 176 13.67 -1.18 -6.32
C PRO A 176 12.63 -0.25 -5.68
N THR A 177 12.19 0.74 -6.43
CA THR A 177 11.16 1.71 -5.98
C THR A 177 9.76 1.25 -6.26
N TYR A 178 9.59 0.20 -7.06
CA TYR A 178 8.28 -0.30 -7.51
C TYR A 178 7.35 0.86 -7.95
N GLU A 179 6.13 0.92 -7.44
CA GLU A 179 5.17 1.98 -7.71
C GLU A 179 5.23 3.15 -6.72
N ASP A 180 6.13 3.14 -5.75
CA ASP A 180 6.16 4.11 -4.64
C ASP A 180 6.21 5.56 -5.12
N THR A 181 7.01 5.86 -6.15
CA THR A 181 7.11 7.22 -6.70
C THR A 181 5.82 7.68 -7.41
N VAL A 182 5.03 6.74 -7.91
CA VAL A 182 3.71 7.01 -8.50
C VAL A 182 2.67 7.19 -7.39
N ILE A 183 2.66 6.29 -6.39
CA ILE A 183 1.78 6.39 -5.21
C ILE A 183 1.99 7.73 -4.50
N ALA A 184 3.26 8.13 -4.31
CA ALA A 184 3.60 9.40 -3.66
C ALA A 184 2.99 10.63 -4.35
N ARG A 185 2.87 10.59 -5.68
CA ARG A 185 2.28 11.68 -6.47
C ARG A 185 0.76 11.58 -6.60
N ALA A 186 0.21 10.37 -6.47
CA ALA A 186 -1.22 10.10 -6.61
C ALA A 186 -2.01 10.40 -5.34
N ALA A 187 -1.41 10.23 -4.17
CA ALA A 187 -2.07 10.35 -2.89
C ALA A 187 -2.33 11.80 -2.49
N LYS A 188 -3.47 12.05 -1.82
CA LYS A 188 -3.79 13.36 -1.25
C LYS A 188 -2.94 13.67 -0.01
N LYS A 189 -2.61 12.64 0.78
CA LYS A 189 -1.69 12.71 1.93
C LYS A 189 -0.70 11.57 1.84
N LEU A 190 0.58 11.88 2.00
CA LEU A 190 1.65 10.88 2.01
C LEU A 190 2.33 10.84 3.38
N VAL A 191 2.39 9.67 3.98
CA VAL A 191 3.13 9.38 5.21
C VAL A 191 4.33 8.51 4.86
N LEU A 192 5.53 8.95 5.20
CA LEU A 192 6.74 8.12 5.16
C LEU A 192 6.98 7.51 6.54
N THR A 193 7.08 6.19 6.62
CA THR A 193 7.69 5.50 7.76
C THR A 193 9.13 5.18 7.40
N ALA A 194 10.09 5.48 8.27
CA ALA A 194 11.51 5.39 7.97
C ALA A 194 12.28 4.57 9.00
N GLU A 195 13.22 3.76 8.54
CA GLU A 195 14.15 3.04 9.42
C GLU A 195 15.04 4.02 10.19
N GLU A 196 15.52 5.06 9.49
CA GLU A 196 16.42 6.06 10.05
C GLU A 196 15.98 7.47 9.67
N ILE A 197 16.01 8.38 10.66
CA ILE A 197 15.88 9.81 10.41
C ILE A 197 17.29 10.41 10.31
N VAL A 198 17.61 10.96 9.15
CA VAL A 198 18.91 11.57 8.84
C VAL A 198 18.83 13.10 8.84
N PRO A 199 19.94 13.82 9.06
CA PRO A 199 19.99 15.26 8.85
C PRO A 199 19.64 15.62 7.40
N SER A 200 19.00 16.79 7.19
CA SER A 200 18.65 17.24 5.82
C SER A 200 19.87 17.48 4.93
N SER A 201 21.07 17.65 5.50
CA SER A 201 22.33 17.69 4.76
C SER A 201 22.58 16.42 3.94
N TYR A 202 22.10 15.24 4.41
CA TYR A 202 22.19 13.99 3.67
C TYR A 202 21.60 14.09 2.26
N PHE A 203 20.49 14.81 2.12
CA PHE A 203 19.83 15.02 0.83
C PHE A 203 20.34 16.27 0.10
N SER A 204 20.75 17.33 0.81
CA SER A 204 21.28 18.53 0.15
C SER A 204 22.66 18.34 -0.45
N GLU A 205 23.48 17.47 0.12
CA GLU A 205 24.78 17.07 -0.42
C GLU A 205 24.66 16.25 -1.71
N ASP A 206 23.62 15.43 -1.82
CA ASP A 206 23.31 14.64 -3.03
C ASP A 206 21.78 14.51 -3.20
N PRO A 207 21.15 15.42 -3.96
CA PRO A 207 19.71 15.40 -4.20
C PRO A 207 19.18 14.11 -4.87
N ASN A 208 20.04 13.35 -5.55
CA ASN A 208 19.66 12.07 -6.20
C ASN A 208 19.27 11.00 -5.17
N ARG A 209 19.68 11.14 -3.90
CA ARG A 209 19.25 10.25 -2.81
C ARG A 209 17.76 10.36 -2.49
N ALA A 210 17.10 11.47 -2.87
CA ALA A 210 15.68 11.68 -2.62
C ALA A 210 14.80 10.96 -3.65
N SER A 211 14.53 9.68 -3.44
CA SER A 211 13.55 8.93 -4.23
C SER A 211 12.14 9.53 -4.11
N ILE A 212 11.81 10.03 -2.93
CA ILE A 212 10.56 10.74 -2.63
C ILE A 212 10.93 12.17 -2.18
N PRO A 213 10.61 13.20 -2.99
CA PRO A 213 10.85 14.60 -2.64
C PRO A 213 9.95 15.09 -1.50
N ALA A 214 10.49 15.94 -0.63
CA ALA A 214 9.79 16.50 0.52
C ALA A 214 8.44 17.15 0.19
N VAL A 215 8.31 17.76 -0.98
CA VAL A 215 7.07 18.46 -1.41
C VAL A 215 5.86 17.52 -1.46
N LEU A 216 6.06 16.22 -1.68
CA LEU A 216 4.99 15.22 -1.75
C LEU A 216 4.59 14.71 -0.36
N THR A 217 5.45 14.82 0.63
CA THR A 217 5.28 14.20 1.94
C THR A 217 4.48 15.10 2.89
N THR A 218 3.46 14.53 3.51
CA THR A 218 2.65 15.18 4.55
C THR A 218 3.27 14.99 5.93
N ALA A 219 3.71 13.77 6.26
CA ALA A 219 4.29 13.41 7.54
C ALA A 219 5.40 12.38 7.41
N VAL A 220 6.32 12.40 8.36
CA VAL A 220 7.42 11.43 8.50
C VAL A 220 7.34 10.80 9.89
N VAL A 221 7.50 9.49 9.96
CA VAL A 221 7.49 8.72 11.20
C VAL A 221 8.77 7.91 11.30
N LYS A 222 9.47 8.02 12.41
CA LYS A 222 10.60 7.12 12.71
C LYS A 222 10.03 5.76 13.11
N ALA A 223 10.32 4.72 12.33
CA ALA A 223 9.80 3.38 12.52
C ALA A 223 10.85 2.30 12.18
N PRO A 224 11.90 2.14 13.01
CA PRO A 224 12.89 1.09 12.81
C PRO A 224 12.24 -0.29 12.86
N GLY A 225 12.54 -1.15 11.88
CA GLY A 225 11.86 -2.43 11.72
C GLY A 225 10.42 -2.31 11.24
N GLY A 226 10.03 -1.14 10.71
CA GLY A 226 8.64 -0.81 10.40
C GLY A 226 8.01 -1.59 9.26
N ALA A 227 8.80 -2.33 8.47
CA ALA A 227 8.29 -3.25 7.48
C ALA A 227 8.23 -4.71 7.96
N LYS A 228 8.78 -5.07 9.14
CA LYS A 228 8.76 -6.46 9.62
C LYS A 228 7.34 -7.01 9.70
N PRO A 229 7.13 -8.26 9.28
CA PRO A 229 8.08 -9.32 8.89
C PRO A 229 8.58 -9.25 7.44
N CYS A 230 8.19 -8.24 6.66
CA CYS A 230 8.68 -8.06 5.29
C CYS A 230 10.16 -7.64 5.29
N ALA A 231 10.87 -7.93 4.19
CA ALA A 231 12.26 -7.56 4.03
C ALA A 231 12.44 -6.07 3.69
N VAL A 232 13.58 -5.50 4.09
CA VAL A 232 14.02 -4.16 3.66
C VAL A 232 15.48 -4.25 3.22
N SER A 233 15.73 -4.01 1.94
CA SER A 233 17.09 -4.08 1.36
C SER A 233 18.08 -3.22 2.13
N GLY A 234 19.19 -3.82 2.53
CA GLY A 234 20.24 -3.16 3.29
C GLY A 234 19.97 -2.97 4.79
N CYS A 235 18.80 -3.39 5.30
CA CYS A 235 18.44 -3.30 6.71
C CYS A 235 18.23 -4.68 7.35
N TYR A 236 17.32 -5.49 6.79
CA TYR A 236 17.02 -6.83 7.30
C TYR A 236 16.31 -7.69 6.26
N ASP A 237 16.45 -8.99 6.42
CA ASP A 237 15.75 -10.00 5.65
C ASP A 237 14.33 -10.23 6.19
N MET A 238 13.54 -10.98 5.40
CA MET A 238 12.19 -11.39 5.77
C MET A 238 12.20 -12.30 6.99
N ASP A 239 11.34 -12.00 7.96
CA ASP A 239 11.09 -12.87 9.12
C ASP A 239 10.09 -13.96 8.75
N ARG A 240 10.62 -15.10 8.31
CA ARG A 240 9.81 -16.25 7.89
C ARG A 240 9.10 -16.93 9.05
N GLU A 241 9.62 -16.81 10.28
CA GLU A 241 9.02 -17.43 11.46
C GLU A 241 7.76 -16.67 11.85
N GLU A 242 7.81 -15.32 11.91
CA GLU A 242 6.62 -14.48 12.17
C GLU A 242 5.53 -14.74 11.10
N LEU A 243 5.93 -14.80 9.81
CA LEU A 243 4.99 -15.08 8.72
C LEU A 243 4.34 -16.46 8.87
N ARG A 244 5.12 -17.51 9.17
CA ARG A 244 4.58 -18.86 9.37
C ARG A 244 3.67 -18.93 10.58
N ALA A 245 4.02 -18.27 11.69
CA ALA A 245 3.19 -18.20 12.89
C ALA A 245 1.83 -17.56 12.58
N PHE A 246 1.81 -16.43 11.89
CA PHE A 246 0.57 -15.77 11.45
C PHE A 246 -0.28 -16.67 10.54
N LEU A 247 0.35 -17.28 9.53
CA LEU A 247 -0.33 -18.12 8.53
C LEU A 247 -0.82 -19.47 9.08
N ALA A 248 -0.23 -19.95 10.18
CA ALA A 248 -0.67 -21.18 10.84
C ALA A 248 -2.02 -21.01 11.54
N GLU A 249 -2.35 -19.79 11.97
CA GLU A 249 -3.54 -19.52 12.75
C GLU A 249 -4.82 -19.62 11.92
N LYS A 250 -5.87 -20.18 12.54
CA LYS A 250 -7.19 -20.37 11.93
C LYS A 250 -8.24 -19.41 12.47
N ASP A 251 -7.95 -18.83 13.61
CA ASP A 251 -8.76 -17.81 14.27
C ASP A 251 -8.16 -16.42 14.01
N PRO A 252 -8.98 -15.41 13.63
CA PRO A 252 -8.46 -14.10 13.26
C PRO A 252 -7.79 -13.37 14.43
N ASP A 253 -8.32 -13.49 15.66
CA ASP A 253 -7.72 -12.82 16.80
C ASP A 253 -6.41 -13.49 17.23
N ALA A 254 -6.31 -14.82 17.10
CA ALA A 254 -5.05 -15.53 17.29
C ALA A 254 -4.00 -15.11 16.24
N ALA A 255 -4.39 -14.98 14.98
CA ALA A 255 -3.51 -14.49 13.91
C ALA A 255 -3.01 -13.07 14.20
N LEU A 256 -3.88 -12.16 14.62
CA LEU A 256 -3.48 -10.81 14.99
C LEU A 256 -2.52 -10.80 16.19
N ARG A 257 -2.76 -11.64 17.22
CA ARG A 257 -1.82 -11.79 18.34
C ARG A 257 -0.47 -12.33 17.90
N ALA A 258 -0.45 -13.34 17.01
CA ALA A 258 0.80 -13.85 16.42
C ALA A 258 1.58 -12.77 15.65
N ALA A 259 0.87 -11.79 15.07
CA ALA A 259 1.44 -10.61 14.45
C ALA A 259 1.81 -9.47 15.44
N GLY A 260 1.69 -9.69 16.75
CA GLY A 260 1.97 -8.68 17.79
C GLY A 260 0.94 -7.55 17.84
N ILE A 261 -0.32 -7.85 17.47
CA ILE A 261 -1.42 -6.90 17.52
C ILE A 261 -2.40 -7.34 18.61
N GLU A 262 -2.54 -6.51 19.63
CA GLU A 262 -3.60 -6.63 20.62
C GLU A 262 -4.69 -5.61 20.28
N ARG A 263 -5.91 -6.07 20.01
CA ARG A 263 -7.06 -5.18 19.89
C ARG A 263 -7.37 -4.59 21.27
N ARG A 264 -7.66 -3.29 21.31
CA ARG A 264 -8.30 -2.72 22.49
C ARG A 264 -9.62 -3.46 22.67
N LYS A 265 -9.78 -4.22 23.76
CA LYS A 265 -11.11 -4.71 24.16
C LYS A 265 -11.91 -3.45 24.46
N ASP A 266 -13.04 -3.31 23.80
CA ASP A 266 -13.99 -2.24 24.09
C ASP A 266 -14.23 -2.19 25.60
N ALA A 267 -14.03 -1.01 26.21
CA ALA A 267 -14.32 -0.73 27.59
C ALA A 267 -15.80 -0.38 27.73
#